data_3e062d76467c7f1279a273e27121f729
#
_entry.id   3e062d76467c7f1279a273e27121f729
#
_cell.length_a   1.000
_cell.length_b   1.000
_cell.length_c   1.000
_cell.angle_alpha   90.00
_cell.angle_beta   90.00
_cell.angle_gamma   90.00
#
_symmetry.space_group_name_H-M   'P 1'
#
loop_
_entity.id
_entity.type
_entity.pdbx_description
1 polymer ?
#
loop_
_entity_poly.entity_id
_entity_poly.type
_entity_poly.pdbx_seq_one_letter_code
_entity_poly.pdbx_strand_id
1 'polypeptide(L)'
;QGYSEPGSGSDLASLKTKAEDKGDHYLVNGVKTWTTMAQYADWMFCLVRTSNEDIRQMGISFILMDMNTPGISVKPIITLDTPAEGYQEINMVYFEDVKVPKENLVGEQGKGWTCAKYLLEFERGNAYSPGLKGAMAHLKQAAAAERDGAGQSFSDSADFMKKFNDVEVQILAMEATELRILGALAAGQNLGPESSILKTRGTELQQAVTELALEISGNYAAPLDQSTPAPGDNF
;
A
#
# COMPACT_ATOMS: atom_id res chain seq x y z
N GLN A 1 -2.42 4.87 -9.44
CA GLN A 1 -2.58 3.45 -9.78
C GLN A 1 -4.05 3.09 -9.85
N GLY A 2 -4.56 2.76 -11.05
CA GLY A 2 -5.95 2.41 -11.32
C GLY A 2 -6.11 0.90 -11.56
N TYR A 3 -6.06 0.09 -10.50
CA TYR A 3 -6.20 -1.37 -10.60
C TYR A 3 -7.55 -1.83 -10.08
N SER A 4 -7.74 -1.81 -8.76
CA SER A 4 -8.94 -2.35 -8.11
C SER A 4 -10.22 -1.60 -8.50
N GLU A 5 -11.33 -2.34 -8.53
CA GLU A 5 -12.68 -1.83 -8.71
C GLU A 5 -13.56 -2.31 -7.55
N PRO A 6 -14.72 -1.71 -7.30
CA PRO A 6 -15.61 -2.14 -6.21
C PRO A 6 -15.95 -3.63 -6.22
N GLY A 7 -16.00 -4.25 -7.41
CA GLY A 7 -16.25 -5.68 -7.58
C GLY A 7 -15.05 -6.52 -7.99
N SER A 8 -13.82 -5.95 -8.03
CA SER A 8 -12.64 -6.60 -8.58
C SER A 8 -11.38 -6.17 -7.82
N GLY A 9 -11.16 -6.76 -6.65
CA GLY A 9 -9.96 -6.60 -5.84
C GLY A 9 -9.02 -7.78 -6.03
N SER A 10 -9.13 -8.82 -5.20
CA SER A 10 -8.32 -10.04 -5.32
C SER A 10 -8.52 -10.76 -6.66
N ASP A 11 -9.75 -10.79 -7.19
CA ASP A 11 -10.01 -11.22 -8.58
C ASP A 11 -9.90 -10.04 -9.55
N LEU A 12 -8.71 -9.44 -9.64
CA LEU A 12 -8.47 -8.28 -10.50
C LEU A 12 -8.74 -8.57 -11.98
N ALA A 13 -8.59 -9.82 -12.42
CA ALA A 13 -8.87 -10.21 -13.78
C ALA A 13 -10.36 -10.04 -14.17
N SER A 14 -11.26 -9.85 -13.20
CA SER A 14 -12.68 -9.57 -13.41
C SER A 14 -13.02 -8.09 -13.59
N LEU A 15 -12.01 -7.21 -13.67
CA LEU A 15 -12.20 -5.77 -13.84
C LEU A 15 -13.13 -5.45 -15.04
N LYS A 16 -13.92 -4.38 -14.88
CA LYS A 16 -15.01 -4.00 -15.82
C LYS A 16 -14.83 -2.61 -16.42
N THR A 17 -13.92 -1.77 -15.89
CA THR A 17 -13.63 -0.47 -16.51
C THR A 17 -13.29 -0.69 -17.98
N LYS A 18 -14.19 -0.24 -18.85
CA LYS A 18 -14.13 -0.51 -20.29
C LYS A 18 -13.36 0.60 -21.00
N ALA A 19 -12.50 0.24 -21.96
CA ALA A 19 -11.87 1.14 -22.90
C ALA A 19 -12.25 0.70 -24.31
N GLU A 20 -13.20 1.40 -24.91
CA GLU A 20 -13.71 1.12 -26.25
C GLU A 20 -12.82 1.81 -27.29
N ASP A 21 -12.34 1.04 -28.25
CA ASP A 21 -11.53 1.54 -29.34
C ASP A 21 -12.37 2.36 -30.35
N LYS A 22 -12.08 3.64 -30.50
CA LYS A 22 -12.76 4.55 -31.43
C LYS A 22 -11.88 4.92 -32.63
N GLY A 23 -10.76 4.23 -32.83
CA GLY A 23 -9.81 4.45 -33.92
C GLY A 23 -8.64 5.34 -33.52
N ASP A 24 -8.86 6.59 -33.25
CA ASP A 24 -7.86 7.58 -32.83
C ASP A 24 -7.70 7.68 -31.30
N HIS A 25 -8.69 7.22 -30.52
CA HIS A 25 -8.67 7.24 -29.07
C HIS A 25 -9.39 6.02 -28.47
N TYR A 26 -9.21 5.81 -27.18
CA TYR A 26 -10.05 4.96 -26.34
C TYR A 26 -11.10 5.80 -25.63
N LEU A 27 -12.36 5.35 -25.63
CA LEU A 27 -13.41 5.90 -24.78
C LEU A 27 -13.54 5.06 -23.52
N VAL A 28 -13.19 5.66 -22.37
CA VAL A 28 -13.08 4.94 -21.10
C VAL A 28 -14.28 5.25 -20.20
N ASN A 29 -14.92 4.18 -19.71
CA ASN A 29 -16.04 4.23 -18.77
C ASN A 29 -15.84 3.20 -17.66
N GLY A 30 -16.06 3.62 -16.41
CA GLY A 30 -15.93 2.74 -15.25
C GLY A 30 -15.55 3.45 -13.97
N VAL A 31 -15.05 2.68 -13.00
CA VAL A 31 -14.67 3.20 -11.69
C VAL A 31 -13.51 2.41 -11.11
N LYS A 32 -12.56 3.13 -10.53
CA LYS A 32 -11.46 2.55 -9.73
C LYS A 32 -11.64 2.91 -8.26
N THR A 33 -11.17 2.02 -7.40
CA THR A 33 -11.27 2.19 -5.94
C THR A 33 -9.93 2.00 -5.27
N TRP A 34 -9.81 2.46 -4.02
CA TRP A 34 -8.60 2.39 -3.21
C TRP A 34 -7.40 3.12 -3.82
N THR A 35 -7.66 4.19 -4.56
CA THR A 35 -6.62 4.96 -5.24
C THR A 35 -6.06 6.01 -4.29
N THR A 36 -4.91 5.69 -3.67
CA THR A 36 -4.22 6.57 -2.73
C THR A 36 -3.75 7.84 -3.41
N MET A 37 -4.00 9.00 -2.79
CA MET A 37 -3.57 10.34 -3.23
C MET A 37 -3.99 10.72 -4.66
N ALA A 38 -5.09 10.14 -5.18
CA ALA A 38 -5.58 10.42 -6.52
C ALA A 38 -5.91 11.90 -6.76
N GLN A 39 -6.30 12.63 -5.72
CA GLN A 39 -6.62 14.06 -5.78
C GLN A 39 -5.41 14.95 -6.11
N TYR A 40 -4.19 14.43 -5.95
CA TYR A 40 -2.94 15.14 -6.25
C TYR A 40 -2.22 14.58 -7.49
N ALA A 41 -2.77 13.53 -8.09
CA ALA A 41 -2.13 12.87 -9.23
C ALA A 41 -2.38 13.66 -10.52
N ASP A 42 -1.33 13.93 -11.28
CA ASP A 42 -1.43 14.47 -12.64
C ASP A 42 -1.72 13.36 -13.66
N TRP A 43 -1.19 12.16 -13.41
CA TRP A 43 -1.32 10.99 -14.28
C TRP A 43 -1.71 9.74 -13.51
N MET A 44 -2.49 8.88 -14.16
CA MET A 44 -2.83 7.56 -13.67
C MET A 44 -2.44 6.50 -14.70
N PHE A 45 -1.74 5.45 -14.29
CA PHE A 45 -1.71 4.21 -15.05
C PHE A 45 -2.88 3.32 -14.64
N CYS A 46 -3.56 2.76 -15.61
CA CYS A 46 -4.84 2.10 -15.39
C CYS A 46 -4.95 0.79 -16.17
N LEU A 47 -5.46 -0.25 -15.51
CA LEU A 47 -5.89 -1.47 -16.17
C LEU A 47 -7.34 -1.33 -16.63
N VAL A 48 -7.57 -1.57 -17.92
CA VAL A 48 -8.88 -1.42 -18.55
C VAL A 48 -9.23 -2.64 -19.39
N ARG A 49 -10.53 -2.90 -19.58
CA ARG A 49 -11.05 -3.95 -20.43
C ARG A 49 -11.18 -3.43 -21.87
N THR A 50 -10.35 -3.93 -22.77
CA THR A 50 -10.40 -3.60 -24.21
C THR A 50 -11.08 -4.67 -25.05
N SER A 51 -11.13 -5.91 -24.57
CA SER A 51 -11.89 -7.02 -25.20
C SER A 51 -12.35 -8.05 -24.16
N ASN A 52 -13.28 -8.91 -24.57
CA ASN A 52 -13.71 -10.06 -23.78
C ASN A 52 -13.15 -11.32 -24.43
N GLU A 53 -12.25 -11.99 -23.71
CA GLU A 53 -11.58 -13.20 -24.14
C GLU A 53 -11.91 -14.36 -23.20
N ASP A 54 -11.77 -15.61 -23.65
CA ASP A 54 -11.96 -16.81 -22.83
C ASP A 54 -11.03 -16.78 -21.61
N ILE A 55 -9.79 -16.35 -21.82
CA ILE A 55 -8.83 -16.04 -20.75
C ILE A 55 -8.96 -14.56 -20.40
N ARG A 56 -9.65 -14.25 -19.30
CA ARG A 56 -10.00 -12.88 -18.88
C ARG A 56 -8.82 -11.90 -18.88
N GLN A 57 -7.61 -12.38 -18.53
CA GLN A 57 -6.39 -11.59 -18.53
C GLN A 57 -5.97 -11.06 -19.91
N MET A 58 -6.31 -11.78 -20.97
CA MET A 58 -5.95 -11.42 -22.36
C MET A 58 -6.74 -10.22 -22.90
N GLY A 59 -7.89 -9.90 -22.30
CA GLY A 59 -8.69 -8.73 -22.68
C GLY A 59 -8.35 -7.47 -21.90
N ILE A 60 -7.27 -7.47 -21.11
CA ILE A 60 -6.87 -6.35 -20.27
C ILE A 60 -5.70 -5.59 -20.92
N SER A 61 -5.85 -4.28 -21.04
CA SER A 61 -4.80 -3.36 -21.51
C SER A 61 -4.34 -2.43 -20.39
N PHE A 62 -3.14 -1.88 -20.54
CA PHE A 62 -2.54 -0.93 -19.62
C PHE A 62 -2.43 0.42 -20.32
N ILE A 63 -3.10 1.44 -19.80
CA ILE A 63 -3.13 2.78 -20.39
C ILE A 63 -2.71 3.85 -19.40
N LEU A 64 -2.14 4.94 -19.91
CA LEU A 64 -1.84 6.13 -19.13
C LEU A 64 -2.96 7.17 -19.35
N MET A 65 -3.46 7.76 -18.28
CA MET A 65 -4.51 8.77 -18.33
C MET A 65 -4.05 10.05 -17.64
N ASP A 66 -4.20 11.17 -18.32
CA ASP A 66 -4.09 12.49 -17.71
C ASP A 66 -5.32 12.71 -16.83
N MET A 67 -5.09 12.93 -15.53
CA MET A 67 -6.16 13.08 -14.54
C MET A 67 -6.98 14.36 -14.70
N ASN A 68 -6.51 15.32 -15.51
CA ASN A 68 -7.23 16.53 -15.86
C ASN A 68 -8.18 16.34 -17.05
N THR A 69 -8.23 15.14 -17.66
CA THR A 69 -9.11 14.85 -18.79
C THR A 69 -10.58 14.99 -18.38
N PRO A 70 -11.40 15.70 -19.17
CA PRO A 70 -12.84 15.79 -18.91
C PRO A 70 -13.51 14.42 -18.78
N GLY A 71 -14.39 14.26 -17.79
CA GLY A 71 -15.05 13.00 -17.47
C GLY A 71 -14.38 12.22 -16.35
N ILE A 72 -13.22 12.66 -15.83
CA ILE A 72 -12.61 12.10 -14.63
C ILE A 72 -13.09 12.87 -13.40
N SER A 73 -13.54 12.13 -12.38
CA SER A 73 -13.83 12.70 -11.07
C SER A 73 -13.27 11.85 -9.94
N VAL A 74 -12.72 12.51 -8.93
CA VAL A 74 -12.12 11.87 -7.76
C VAL A 74 -12.97 12.17 -6.54
N LYS A 75 -13.33 11.13 -5.78
CA LYS A 75 -14.12 11.27 -4.54
C LYS A 75 -13.44 10.51 -3.39
N PRO A 76 -13.36 11.09 -2.19
CA PRO A 76 -12.76 10.42 -1.05
C PRO A 76 -13.55 9.20 -0.62
N ILE A 77 -12.84 8.19 -0.14
CA ILE A 77 -13.39 7.09 0.66
C ILE A 77 -13.10 7.42 2.11
N ILE A 78 -14.15 7.56 2.90
CA ILE A 78 -14.01 7.77 4.34
C ILE A 78 -13.71 6.42 4.98
N THR A 79 -12.55 6.32 5.61
CA THR A 79 -12.09 5.13 6.31
C THR A 79 -12.18 5.33 7.83
N LEU A 80 -12.07 4.25 8.60
CA LEU A 80 -12.17 4.29 10.07
C LEU A 80 -11.06 5.13 10.72
N ASP A 81 -9.92 5.18 10.08
CA ASP A 81 -8.71 5.90 10.49
C ASP A 81 -8.61 7.32 9.91
N THR A 82 -9.68 7.82 9.29
CA THR A 82 -9.70 9.19 8.77
C THR A 82 -9.61 10.19 9.93
N PRO A 83 -8.49 10.92 10.11
CA PRO A 83 -8.21 11.64 11.34
C PRO A 83 -9.00 12.93 11.51
N ALA A 84 -9.44 13.57 10.42
CA ALA A 84 -10.11 14.87 10.48
C ALA A 84 -11.04 15.08 9.29
N GLU A 85 -12.04 15.96 9.48
CA GLU A 85 -12.90 16.41 8.42
C GLU A 85 -12.06 17.10 7.31
N GLY A 86 -12.28 16.69 6.06
CA GLY A 86 -11.54 17.20 4.91
C GLY A 86 -10.22 16.47 4.60
N TYR A 87 -9.75 15.56 5.45
CA TYR A 87 -8.62 14.71 5.11
C TYR A 87 -9.03 13.68 4.04
N GLN A 88 -8.25 13.60 2.99
CA GLN A 88 -8.51 12.72 1.86
C GLN A 88 -7.22 12.00 1.48
N GLU A 89 -7.18 10.70 1.68
CA GLU A 89 -6.04 9.85 1.32
C GLU A 89 -6.43 8.85 0.23
N ILE A 90 -7.49 8.08 0.48
CA ILE A 90 -7.93 6.99 -0.39
C ILE A 90 -9.17 7.42 -1.15
N ASN A 91 -9.24 7.07 -2.44
CA ASN A 91 -10.24 7.62 -3.34
C ASN A 91 -10.92 6.57 -4.21
N MET A 92 -12.14 6.91 -4.62
CA MET A 92 -12.79 6.43 -5.82
C MET A 92 -12.44 7.35 -6.99
N VAL A 93 -12.14 6.78 -8.15
CA VAL A 93 -11.92 7.53 -9.39
C VAL A 93 -12.94 7.05 -10.43
N TYR A 94 -13.79 7.96 -10.87
CA TYR A 94 -14.85 7.69 -11.84
C TYR A 94 -14.44 8.17 -13.22
N PHE A 95 -14.80 7.39 -14.24
CA PHE A 95 -14.56 7.68 -15.65
C PHE A 95 -15.90 7.67 -16.39
N GLU A 96 -16.27 8.82 -16.96
CA GLU A 96 -17.49 9.03 -17.73
C GLU A 96 -17.11 9.59 -19.11
N ASP A 97 -17.15 8.74 -20.13
CA ASP A 97 -16.79 9.06 -21.51
C ASP A 97 -15.41 9.73 -21.67
N VAL A 98 -14.43 9.27 -20.88
CA VAL A 98 -13.07 9.82 -20.89
C VAL A 98 -12.35 9.42 -22.19
N LYS A 99 -11.87 10.41 -22.93
CA LYS A 99 -11.12 10.21 -24.17
C LYS A 99 -9.63 10.10 -23.86
N VAL A 100 -9.06 8.94 -24.13
CA VAL A 100 -7.62 8.67 -23.93
C VAL A 100 -6.95 8.44 -25.27
N PRO A 101 -5.91 9.20 -25.65
CA PRO A 101 -5.19 9.02 -26.90
C PRO A 101 -4.62 7.61 -27.05
N LYS A 102 -4.53 7.12 -28.29
CA LYS A 102 -4.00 5.77 -28.58
C LYS A 102 -2.54 5.58 -28.19
N GLU A 103 -1.75 6.62 -28.28
CA GLU A 103 -0.34 6.63 -27.89
C GLU A 103 -0.12 6.42 -26.38
N ASN A 104 -1.16 6.57 -25.58
CA ASN A 104 -1.11 6.32 -24.14
C ASN A 104 -1.25 4.84 -23.78
N LEU A 105 -1.44 3.95 -24.76
CA LEU A 105 -1.36 2.51 -24.55
C LEU A 105 0.08 2.10 -24.26
N VAL A 106 0.29 1.43 -23.13
CA VAL A 106 1.58 0.87 -22.75
C VAL A 106 1.69 -0.57 -23.27
N GLY A 107 2.64 -0.81 -24.15
CA GLY A 107 2.81 -2.10 -24.81
C GLY A 107 1.72 -2.38 -25.86
N GLU A 108 1.22 -3.60 -25.90
CA GLU A 108 0.21 -4.05 -26.86
C GLU A 108 -1.17 -4.15 -26.21
N GLN A 109 -2.21 -3.89 -26.99
CA GLN A 109 -3.59 -4.11 -26.56
C GLN A 109 -3.80 -5.58 -26.15
N GLY A 110 -4.44 -5.79 -25.00
CA GLY A 110 -4.67 -7.11 -24.46
C GLY A 110 -3.47 -7.70 -23.67
N LYS A 111 -2.34 -7.00 -23.59
CA LYS A 111 -1.14 -7.45 -22.86
C LYS A 111 -0.89 -6.70 -21.54
N GLY A 112 -1.83 -5.88 -21.11
CA GLY A 112 -1.70 -5.07 -19.89
C GLY A 112 -1.52 -5.87 -18.60
N TRP A 113 -2.03 -7.10 -18.56
CA TRP A 113 -1.81 -7.99 -17.43
C TRP A 113 -0.33 -8.31 -17.18
N THR A 114 0.44 -8.47 -18.25
CA THR A 114 1.89 -8.72 -18.15
C THR A 114 2.61 -7.48 -17.59
N CYS A 115 2.24 -6.28 -18.03
CA CYS A 115 2.78 -5.03 -17.49
C CYS A 115 2.46 -4.89 -15.99
N ALA A 116 1.22 -5.19 -15.60
CA ALA A 116 0.81 -5.12 -14.21
C ALA A 116 1.58 -6.11 -13.32
N LYS A 117 1.76 -7.36 -13.76
CA LYS A 117 2.55 -8.34 -13.01
C LYS A 117 3.99 -7.88 -12.82
N TYR A 118 4.61 -7.39 -13.87
CA TYR A 118 5.98 -6.88 -13.82
C TYR A 118 6.11 -5.76 -12.78
N LEU A 119 5.22 -4.77 -12.80
CA LEU A 119 5.22 -3.68 -11.83
C LEU A 119 5.05 -4.18 -10.39
N LEU A 120 4.11 -5.11 -10.16
CA LEU A 120 3.83 -5.65 -8.83
C LEU A 120 5.01 -6.46 -8.25
N GLU A 121 5.87 -7.04 -9.06
CA GLU A 121 7.09 -7.71 -8.60
C GLU A 121 8.03 -6.70 -7.91
N PHE A 122 8.21 -5.52 -8.50
CA PHE A 122 9.03 -4.46 -7.90
C PHE A 122 8.35 -3.80 -6.70
N GLU A 123 7.05 -3.58 -6.75
CA GLU A 123 6.29 -3.00 -5.63
C GLU A 123 6.41 -3.83 -4.35
N ARG A 124 6.45 -5.15 -4.46
CA ARG A 124 6.61 -6.06 -3.33
C ARG A 124 8.04 -6.16 -2.78
N GLY A 125 9.02 -5.68 -3.53
CA GLY A 125 10.44 -5.70 -3.17
C GLY A 125 10.90 -4.52 -2.31
N ASN A 126 10.00 -3.79 -1.66
CA ASN A 126 10.34 -2.67 -0.79
C ASN A 126 11.14 -3.15 0.44
N ALA A 127 12.10 -2.32 0.87
CA ALA A 127 12.81 -2.52 2.13
C ALA A 127 11.96 -2.03 3.30
N TYR A 128 11.59 -2.93 4.20
CA TYR A 128 10.80 -2.65 5.41
C TYR A 128 11.68 -2.40 6.62
N SER A 129 12.87 -3.04 6.67
CA SER A 129 13.73 -3.04 7.86
C SER A 129 14.17 -1.66 8.32
N PRO A 130 14.49 -0.65 7.47
CA PRO A 130 14.88 0.66 7.96
C PRO A 130 13.78 1.37 8.75
N GLY A 131 12.54 1.35 8.24
CA GLY A 131 11.38 1.94 8.91
C GLY A 131 11.05 1.23 10.23
N LEU A 132 11.07 -0.10 10.21
CA LEU A 132 10.84 -0.91 11.41
C LEU A 132 11.91 -0.71 12.49
N LYS A 133 13.18 -0.61 12.11
CA LYS A 133 14.27 -0.28 13.06
C LYS A 133 14.09 1.10 13.67
N GLY A 134 13.67 2.10 12.88
CA GLY A 134 13.33 3.43 13.37
C GLY A 134 12.20 3.39 14.40
N ALA A 135 11.10 2.70 14.08
CA ALA A 135 9.97 2.50 14.97
C ALA A 135 10.37 1.77 16.27
N MET A 136 11.17 0.72 16.17
CA MET A 136 11.71 0.00 17.36
C MET A 136 12.61 0.89 18.22
N ALA A 137 13.38 1.80 17.63
CA ALA A 137 14.20 2.74 18.39
C ALA A 137 13.34 3.74 19.18
N HIS A 138 12.26 4.26 18.58
CA HIS A 138 11.27 5.10 19.29
C HIS A 138 10.57 4.31 20.40
N LEU A 139 10.09 3.11 20.08
CA LEU A 139 9.44 2.24 21.04
C LEU A 139 10.33 1.94 22.26
N LYS A 140 11.63 1.74 22.05
CA LYS A 140 12.61 1.54 23.14
C LYS A 140 12.73 2.77 24.04
N GLN A 141 12.69 3.97 23.47
CA GLN A 141 12.71 5.22 24.25
C GLN A 141 11.43 5.36 25.08
N ALA A 142 10.27 5.07 24.46
CA ALA A 142 9.01 5.11 25.17
C ALA A 142 8.93 4.08 26.29
N ALA A 143 9.38 2.84 26.05
CA ALA A 143 9.44 1.80 27.08
C ALA A 143 10.31 2.18 28.29
N ALA A 144 11.34 2.98 28.07
CA ALA A 144 12.18 3.52 29.14
C ALA A 144 11.51 4.67 29.92
N ALA A 145 10.71 5.49 29.23
CA ALA A 145 10.06 6.66 29.80
C ALA A 145 8.77 6.32 30.56
N GLU A 146 7.94 5.46 29.96
CA GLU A 146 6.62 5.11 30.48
C GLU A 146 6.69 4.11 31.63
N ARG A 147 5.65 4.16 32.49
CA ARG A 147 5.53 3.33 33.68
C ARG A 147 4.25 2.51 33.66
N ASP A 148 4.33 1.27 34.10
CA ASP A 148 3.19 0.42 34.33
C ASP A 148 2.38 0.85 35.57
N GLY A 149 1.27 0.15 35.84
CA GLY A 149 0.42 0.40 37.04
C GLY A 149 1.13 0.21 38.36
N ALA A 150 2.29 -0.46 38.40
CA ALA A 150 3.13 -0.64 39.58
C ALA A 150 4.27 0.40 39.69
N GLY A 151 4.37 1.30 38.71
CA GLY A 151 5.42 2.34 38.64
C GLY A 151 6.75 1.83 38.07
N GLN A 152 6.78 0.62 37.51
CA GLN A 152 7.97 0.03 36.91
C GLN A 152 8.06 0.47 35.42
N SER A 153 9.29 0.74 34.94
CA SER A 153 9.55 0.97 33.51
C SER A 153 9.26 -0.30 32.70
N PHE A 154 8.66 -0.14 31.51
CA PHE A 154 8.50 -1.26 30.58
C PHE A 154 9.85 -1.86 30.16
N SER A 155 10.92 -1.06 30.11
CA SER A 155 12.29 -1.55 29.88
C SER A 155 12.79 -2.51 30.95
N ASP A 156 12.24 -2.45 32.17
CA ASP A 156 12.62 -3.32 33.28
C ASP A 156 11.70 -4.55 33.36
N SER A 157 10.63 -4.60 32.56
CA SER A 157 9.72 -5.74 32.48
C SER A 157 10.32 -6.85 31.62
N ALA A 158 10.61 -7.99 32.21
CA ALA A 158 11.15 -9.14 31.49
C ALA A 158 10.20 -9.66 30.40
N ASP A 159 8.88 -9.63 30.66
CA ASP A 159 7.85 -10.09 29.72
C ASP A 159 7.74 -9.15 28.53
N PHE A 160 7.74 -7.84 28.74
CA PHE A 160 7.74 -6.85 27.66
C PHE A 160 9.02 -6.95 26.82
N MET A 161 10.18 -6.96 27.47
CA MET A 161 11.47 -7.02 26.78
C MET A 161 11.68 -8.33 26.00
N LYS A 162 11.06 -9.42 26.45
CA LYS A 162 11.06 -10.66 25.65
C LYS A 162 10.32 -10.44 24.33
N LYS A 163 9.11 -9.88 24.34
CA LYS A 163 8.33 -9.59 23.12
C LYS A 163 9.08 -8.61 22.21
N PHE A 164 9.64 -7.55 22.80
CA PHE A 164 10.45 -6.55 22.09
C PHE A 164 11.62 -7.20 21.37
N ASN A 165 12.43 -8.01 22.06
CA ASN A 165 13.59 -8.69 21.50
C ASN A 165 13.19 -9.72 20.42
N ASP A 166 12.07 -10.42 20.58
CA ASP A 166 11.56 -11.37 19.59
C ASP A 166 11.22 -10.64 18.26
N VAL A 167 10.64 -9.44 18.33
CA VAL A 167 10.37 -8.60 17.15
C VAL A 167 11.69 -8.10 16.54
N GLU A 168 12.62 -7.62 17.37
CA GLU A 168 13.93 -7.11 16.91
C GLU A 168 14.73 -8.19 16.14
N VAL A 169 14.78 -9.42 16.66
CA VAL A 169 15.43 -10.54 15.99
C VAL A 169 14.79 -10.85 14.63
N GLN A 170 13.46 -10.81 14.54
CA GLN A 170 12.76 -11.03 13.28
C GLN A 170 13.00 -9.92 12.26
N ILE A 171 13.13 -8.65 12.70
CA ILE A 171 13.51 -7.51 11.83
C ILE A 171 14.93 -7.71 11.29
N LEU A 172 15.89 -8.16 12.11
CA LEU A 172 17.25 -8.47 11.66
C LEU A 172 17.29 -9.59 10.63
N ALA A 173 16.50 -10.65 10.83
CA ALA A 173 16.38 -11.75 9.87
C ALA A 173 15.77 -11.30 8.53
N MET A 174 14.77 -10.38 8.59
CA MET A 174 14.18 -9.78 7.41
C MET A 174 15.19 -8.90 6.67
N GLU A 175 15.95 -8.05 7.37
CA GLU A 175 17.01 -7.23 6.77
C GLU A 175 18.05 -8.08 6.03
N ALA A 176 18.49 -9.18 6.62
CA ALA A 176 19.39 -10.09 5.95
C ALA A 176 18.80 -10.65 4.64
N THR A 177 17.49 -10.89 4.60
CA THR A 177 16.77 -11.31 3.38
C THR A 177 16.67 -10.18 2.37
N GLU A 178 16.38 -8.95 2.78
CA GLU A 178 16.38 -7.75 1.95
C GLU A 178 17.73 -7.52 1.28
N LEU A 179 18.82 -7.56 2.06
CA LEU A 179 20.18 -7.38 1.56
C LEU A 179 20.56 -8.47 0.54
N ARG A 180 20.11 -9.70 0.76
CA ARG A 180 20.33 -10.81 -0.17
C ARG A 180 19.60 -10.60 -1.50
N ILE A 181 18.35 -10.10 -1.45
CA ILE A 181 17.55 -9.77 -2.64
C ILE A 181 18.20 -8.60 -3.40
N LEU A 182 18.60 -7.53 -2.69
CA LEU A 182 19.28 -6.39 -3.28
C LEU A 182 20.61 -6.81 -3.96
N GLY A 183 21.37 -7.69 -3.33
CA GLY A 183 22.60 -8.25 -3.91
C GLY A 183 22.32 -9.06 -5.20
N ALA A 184 21.26 -9.84 -5.23
CA ALA A 184 20.84 -10.60 -6.41
C ALA A 184 20.41 -9.65 -7.56
N LEU A 185 19.63 -8.61 -7.25
CA LEU A 185 19.25 -7.58 -8.24
C LEU A 185 20.47 -6.85 -8.79
N ALA A 186 21.42 -6.47 -7.93
CA ALA A 186 22.66 -5.81 -8.36
C ALA A 186 23.52 -6.71 -9.26
N ALA A 187 23.39 -8.03 -9.13
CA ALA A 187 24.02 -9.03 -10.00
C ALA A 187 23.21 -9.32 -11.29
N GLY A 188 22.15 -8.55 -11.57
CA GLY A 188 21.31 -8.69 -12.78
C GLY A 188 20.32 -9.86 -12.74
N GLN A 189 20.06 -10.43 -11.54
CA GLN A 189 19.03 -11.44 -11.35
C GLN A 189 17.65 -10.80 -11.19
N ASN A 190 16.59 -11.52 -11.56
CA ASN A 190 15.22 -11.05 -11.32
C ASN A 190 14.81 -11.27 -9.86
N LEU A 191 13.85 -10.46 -9.40
CA LEU A 191 13.14 -10.70 -8.14
C LEU A 191 12.45 -12.07 -8.19
N GLY A 192 12.76 -12.90 -7.20
CA GLY A 192 12.09 -14.17 -7.02
C GLY A 192 10.81 -14.05 -6.15
N PRO A 193 10.22 -15.20 -5.78
CA PRO A 193 9.06 -15.24 -4.88
C PRO A 193 9.36 -14.69 -3.48
N GLU A 194 10.63 -14.52 -3.14
CA GLU A 194 11.12 -13.93 -1.88
C GLU A 194 10.58 -12.52 -1.64
N SER A 195 10.32 -11.74 -2.70
CA SER A 195 9.69 -10.42 -2.59
C SER A 195 8.31 -10.48 -1.90
N SER A 196 7.56 -11.56 -2.13
CA SER A 196 6.27 -11.79 -1.45
C SER A 196 6.45 -12.13 0.04
N ILE A 197 7.55 -12.78 0.41
CA ILE A 197 7.90 -13.01 1.81
C ILE A 197 8.19 -11.69 2.51
N LEU A 198 8.97 -10.81 1.90
CA LEU A 198 9.25 -9.48 2.44
C LEU A 198 7.96 -8.69 2.69
N LYS A 199 7.04 -8.67 1.72
CA LYS A 199 5.75 -7.98 1.88
C LYS A 199 4.96 -8.52 3.06
N THR A 200 4.81 -9.84 3.15
CA THR A 200 4.04 -10.49 4.21
C THR A 200 4.68 -10.24 5.58
N ARG A 201 5.97 -10.56 5.71
CA ARG A 201 6.67 -10.42 7.00
C ARG A 201 6.83 -8.96 7.40
N GLY A 202 7.12 -8.06 6.47
CA GLY A 202 7.22 -6.63 6.74
C GLY A 202 5.95 -6.05 7.33
N THR A 203 4.79 -6.38 6.77
CA THR A 203 3.49 -5.91 7.28
C THR A 203 3.10 -6.57 8.60
N GLU A 204 3.41 -7.84 8.82
CA GLU A 204 3.20 -8.52 10.11
C GLU A 204 4.07 -7.91 11.22
N LEU A 205 5.34 -7.63 10.93
CA LEU A 205 6.25 -6.99 11.88
C LEU A 205 5.83 -5.54 12.18
N GLN A 206 5.30 -4.81 11.20
CA GLN A 206 4.74 -3.49 11.42
C GLN A 206 3.57 -3.52 12.39
N GLN A 207 2.66 -4.50 12.26
CA GLN A 207 1.58 -4.73 13.21
C GLN A 207 2.13 -5.08 14.60
N ALA A 208 3.10 -5.98 14.69
CA ALA A 208 3.70 -6.37 15.98
C ALA A 208 4.35 -5.18 16.71
N VAL A 209 4.99 -4.26 15.98
CA VAL A 209 5.54 -3.03 16.56
C VAL A 209 4.42 -2.13 17.11
N THR A 210 3.31 -1.97 16.39
CA THR A 210 2.16 -1.18 16.87
C THR A 210 1.45 -1.84 18.05
N GLU A 211 1.40 -3.16 18.12
CA GLU A 211 0.88 -3.89 19.29
C GLU A 211 1.72 -3.64 20.55
N LEU A 212 3.05 -3.62 20.42
CA LEU A 212 3.94 -3.26 21.53
C LEU A 212 3.75 -1.80 21.95
N ALA A 213 3.51 -0.88 21.03
CA ALA A 213 3.20 0.51 21.33
C ALA A 213 1.88 0.64 22.11
N LEU A 214 0.84 -0.10 21.70
CA LEU A 214 -0.43 -0.16 22.44
C LEU A 214 -0.25 -0.70 23.86
N GLU A 215 0.60 -1.71 24.07
CA GLU A 215 0.90 -2.25 25.40
C GLU A 215 1.51 -1.19 26.33
N ILE A 216 2.44 -0.37 25.82
CA ILE A 216 3.04 0.74 26.58
C ILE A 216 2.01 1.82 26.89
N SER A 217 1.16 2.18 25.91
CA SER A 217 0.12 3.19 26.09
C SER A 217 -1.00 2.74 27.03
N GLY A 218 -1.21 1.43 27.18
CA GLY A 218 -2.20 0.84 28.08
C GLY A 218 -3.61 1.41 27.87
N ASN A 219 -4.22 1.92 28.92
CA ASN A 219 -5.58 2.48 28.87
C ASN A 219 -5.67 3.77 28.04
N TYR A 220 -4.57 4.47 27.79
CA TYR A 220 -4.52 5.70 27.00
C TYR A 220 -4.48 5.42 25.49
N ALA A 221 -4.32 4.17 25.07
CA ALA A 221 -4.36 3.78 23.66
C ALA A 221 -5.79 3.86 23.04
N ALA A 222 -6.84 3.88 23.85
CA ALA A 222 -8.22 3.85 23.36
C ALA A 222 -8.84 5.23 23.07
N PRO A 223 -8.66 6.27 23.91
CA PRO A 223 -9.25 7.58 23.64
C PRO A 223 -8.49 8.34 22.56
N LEU A 224 -9.23 8.88 21.58
CA LEU A 224 -8.71 9.88 20.65
C LEU A 224 -8.94 11.27 21.26
N ASP A 225 -8.03 11.73 22.12
CA ASP A 225 -8.06 13.08 22.68
C ASP A 225 -6.81 13.85 22.22
N GLN A 226 -7.02 14.81 21.31
CA GLN A 226 -5.95 15.68 20.80
C GLN A 226 -5.74 16.92 21.67
N SER A 227 -6.56 17.12 22.70
CA SER A 227 -6.53 18.34 23.55
C SER A 227 -5.57 18.22 24.72
N THR A 228 -5.20 17.01 25.13
CA THR A 228 -4.34 16.75 26.29
C THR A 228 -3.25 15.76 25.89
N PRO A 229 -1.96 16.12 26.07
CA PRO A 229 -0.87 15.16 25.86
C PRO A 229 -1.07 13.93 26.74
N ALA A 230 -1.14 12.76 26.12
CA ALA A 230 -1.27 11.49 26.84
C ALA A 230 0.08 10.76 26.85
N PRO A 231 0.32 9.85 27.83
CA PRO A 231 1.43 8.93 27.75
C PRO A 231 1.41 8.21 26.39
N GLY A 232 2.50 8.26 25.65
CA GLY A 232 2.61 7.66 24.32
C GLY A 232 2.37 8.60 23.14
N ASP A 233 2.04 9.88 23.33
CA ASP A 233 1.86 10.87 22.24
C ASP A 233 3.11 11.10 21.37
N ASN A 234 4.22 10.46 21.70
CA ASN A 234 5.50 10.53 20.98
C ASN A 234 5.75 9.32 20.06
N PHE A 235 4.71 8.56 19.73
CA PHE A 235 4.79 7.40 18.83
C PHE A 235 4.44 7.74 17.39
#